data_8a29505770402db13e895fe48be99667
#
_entry.id   8a29505770402db13e895fe48be99667
#
_cell.length_a   1.000
_cell.length_b   1.000
_cell.length_c   1.000
_cell.angle_alpha   90.00
_cell.angle_beta   90.00
_cell.angle_gamma   90.00
#
_symmetry.space_group_name_H-M   'P 1'
#
loop_
_entity.id
_entity.type
_entity.pdbx_description
1 polymer ?
#
loop_
_entity_poly.entity_id
_entity_poly.type
_entity_poly.pdbx_seq_one_letter_code
_entity_poly.pdbx_strand_id
1 'polypeptide(L)'
;MNTVTRVGLIGLGAMGKGMAQSLRRAGHAPHVFDVRSEAAQAFAKDGGIACSSLSELGASCDVVISVVVNAAQTESVLFGPNGDGTGCAGAMKPGSVFVMCSTVDPNWSVAMEKRLAELGLLYIDAPISGGAARAASGEMTMMTAGSPAAYALAEPLLHAMAAKVYKLGDSAGAGSKVKVINQLLAGVHIAAAAEAMALGLREGVDPAALYEVITHSAGNSWMFENRMAHVLADD
;
A
#
# COMPACT_ATOMS: atom_id res chain seq x y z
N MET A 1 13.96 -24.22 -15.21
CA MET A 1 13.28 -23.10 -15.86
C MET A 1 12.78 -22.17 -14.77
N ASN A 2 13.32 -20.94 -14.67
CA ASN A 2 12.76 -19.97 -13.71
C ASN A 2 11.38 -19.57 -14.23
N THR A 3 10.34 -20.10 -13.62
CA THR A 3 8.96 -19.65 -13.89
C THR A 3 8.85 -18.22 -13.40
N VAL A 4 8.51 -17.30 -14.30
CA VAL A 4 8.26 -15.88 -13.92
C VAL A 4 7.05 -15.83 -12.99
N THR A 5 7.22 -15.31 -11.79
CA THR A 5 6.13 -15.12 -10.80
C THR A 5 5.07 -14.20 -11.38
N ARG A 6 3.83 -14.69 -11.50
CA ARG A 6 2.70 -13.90 -11.98
C ARG A 6 2.15 -13.08 -10.84
N VAL A 7 2.07 -11.78 -11.04
CA VAL A 7 1.64 -10.81 -10.02
C VAL A 7 0.30 -10.18 -10.38
N GLY A 8 -0.60 -10.14 -9.41
CA GLY A 8 -1.86 -9.40 -9.45
C GLY A 8 -1.79 -8.17 -8.54
N LEU A 9 -2.40 -7.05 -8.95
CA LEU A 9 -2.56 -5.87 -8.12
C LEU A 9 -4.01 -5.40 -8.15
N ILE A 10 -4.60 -5.27 -6.96
CA ILE A 10 -5.99 -4.86 -6.76
C ILE A 10 -6.01 -3.47 -6.15
N GLY A 11 -6.73 -2.56 -6.81
CA GLY A 11 -6.86 -1.16 -6.42
C GLY A 11 -5.83 -0.27 -7.15
N LEU A 12 -6.31 0.49 -8.14
CA LEU A 12 -5.52 1.44 -8.94
C LEU A 12 -5.76 2.90 -8.54
N GLY A 13 -5.98 3.11 -7.23
CA GLY A 13 -6.07 4.46 -6.65
C GLY A 13 -4.71 5.18 -6.64
N ALA A 14 -4.61 6.24 -5.82
CA ALA A 14 -3.43 7.11 -5.75
C ALA A 14 -2.11 6.36 -5.54
N MET A 15 -2.10 5.30 -4.71
CA MET A 15 -0.91 4.50 -4.46
C MET A 15 -0.77 3.33 -5.44
N GLY A 16 -1.84 2.56 -5.65
CA GLY A 16 -1.80 1.30 -6.39
C GLY A 16 -1.42 1.45 -7.86
N LYS A 17 -1.85 2.53 -8.52
CA LYS A 17 -1.44 2.82 -9.90
C LYS A 17 0.08 2.98 -10.00
N GLY A 18 0.69 3.74 -9.08
CA GLY A 18 2.14 3.93 -9.04
C GLY A 18 2.89 2.62 -8.77
N MET A 19 2.38 1.80 -7.83
CA MET A 19 2.95 0.48 -7.53
C MET A 19 2.88 -0.46 -8.74
N ALA A 20 1.76 -0.50 -9.45
CA ALA A 20 1.61 -1.29 -10.67
C ALA A 20 2.57 -0.82 -11.78
N GLN A 21 2.78 0.49 -11.91
CA GLN A 21 3.78 1.06 -12.83
C GLN A 21 5.21 0.67 -12.44
N SER A 22 5.53 0.61 -11.15
CA SER A 22 6.84 0.18 -10.66
C SER A 22 7.10 -1.30 -10.99
N LEU A 23 6.10 -2.17 -10.82
CA LEU A 23 6.18 -3.57 -11.27
C LEU A 23 6.45 -3.67 -12.77
N ARG A 24 5.79 -2.85 -13.59
CA ARG A 24 6.04 -2.82 -15.04
C ARG A 24 7.47 -2.38 -15.37
N ARG A 25 7.98 -1.33 -14.74
CA ARG A 25 9.37 -0.89 -14.94
C ARG A 25 10.38 -1.96 -14.56
N ALA A 26 10.05 -2.83 -13.61
CA ALA A 26 10.85 -3.99 -13.24
C ALA A 26 10.71 -5.19 -14.19
N GLY A 27 9.93 -5.05 -15.28
CA GLY A 27 9.78 -6.09 -16.30
C GLY A 27 8.62 -7.07 -16.08
N HIS A 28 7.75 -6.82 -15.08
CA HIS A 28 6.55 -7.62 -14.88
C HIS A 28 5.38 -7.12 -15.74
N ALA A 29 4.45 -8.01 -16.06
CA ALA A 29 3.15 -7.68 -16.67
C ALA A 29 2.05 -7.93 -15.63
N PRO A 30 1.77 -6.97 -14.71
CA PRO A 30 0.82 -7.21 -13.63
C PRO A 30 -0.61 -7.36 -14.15
N HIS A 31 -1.30 -8.38 -13.65
CA HIS A 31 -2.75 -8.47 -13.73
C HIS A 31 -3.36 -7.44 -12.80
N VAL A 32 -4.31 -6.64 -13.27
CA VAL A 32 -4.88 -5.55 -12.47
C VAL A 32 -6.40 -5.63 -12.40
N PHE A 33 -6.92 -5.25 -11.24
CA PHE A 33 -8.35 -5.08 -11.01
C PHE A 33 -8.61 -3.80 -10.21
N ASP A 34 -9.62 -3.05 -10.61
CA ASP A 34 -10.19 -1.93 -9.84
C ASP A 34 -11.70 -1.98 -9.99
N VAL A 35 -12.44 -1.55 -8.97
CA VAL A 35 -13.92 -1.43 -9.03
C VAL A 35 -14.37 -0.46 -10.14
N ARG A 36 -13.51 0.48 -10.51
CA ARG A 36 -13.65 1.31 -11.71
C ARG A 36 -12.94 0.62 -12.85
N SER A 37 -13.69 -0.13 -13.66
CA SER A 37 -13.15 -0.93 -14.76
C SER A 37 -12.30 -0.12 -15.75
N GLU A 38 -12.62 1.16 -15.94
CA GLU A 38 -11.88 2.07 -16.81
C GLU A 38 -10.43 2.26 -16.36
N ALA A 39 -10.18 2.24 -15.04
CA ALA A 39 -8.82 2.36 -14.50
C ALA A 39 -7.96 1.14 -14.86
N ALA A 40 -8.54 -0.07 -14.74
CA ALA A 40 -7.86 -1.32 -15.12
C ALA A 40 -7.63 -1.38 -16.65
N GLN A 41 -8.62 -1.02 -17.45
CA GLN A 41 -8.51 -0.98 -18.91
C GLN A 41 -7.49 0.06 -19.39
N ALA A 42 -7.45 1.25 -18.76
CA ALA A 42 -6.45 2.26 -19.08
C ALA A 42 -5.04 1.76 -18.77
N PHE A 43 -4.84 1.09 -17.61
CA PHE A 43 -3.55 0.52 -17.24
C PHE A 43 -3.11 -0.61 -18.19
N ALA A 44 -4.06 -1.42 -18.68
CA ALA A 44 -3.77 -2.50 -19.63
C ALA A 44 -3.21 -1.99 -20.96
N LYS A 45 -3.65 -0.80 -21.43
CA LYS A 45 -3.08 -0.16 -22.64
C LYS A 45 -1.59 0.17 -22.50
N ASP A 46 -1.15 0.34 -21.26
CA ASP A 46 0.25 0.60 -20.93
C ASP A 46 1.07 -0.67 -20.67
N GLY A 47 0.58 -1.88 -20.91
CA GLY A 47 1.30 -3.16 -20.82
C GLY A 47 1.04 -3.96 -19.53
N GLY A 48 -0.07 -3.72 -18.83
CA GLY A 48 -0.65 -4.64 -17.85
C GLY A 48 -1.72 -5.54 -18.45
N ILE A 49 -2.37 -6.34 -17.61
CA ILE A 49 -3.47 -7.24 -18.00
C ILE A 49 -4.68 -6.89 -17.13
N ALA A 50 -5.73 -6.32 -17.72
CA ALA A 50 -6.95 -6.03 -16.99
C ALA A 50 -7.75 -7.32 -16.77
N CYS A 51 -8.12 -7.59 -15.50
CA CYS A 51 -9.02 -8.67 -15.13
C CYS A 51 -10.45 -8.15 -14.98
N SER A 52 -11.40 -8.95 -15.41
CA SER A 52 -12.85 -8.63 -15.35
C SER A 52 -13.44 -8.90 -13.95
N SER A 53 -12.75 -9.73 -13.14
CA SER A 53 -13.19 -10.10 -11.80
C SER A 53 -12.00 -10.37 -10.86
N LEU A 54 -12.29 -10.32 -9.56
CA LEU A 54 -11.34 -10.70 -8.51
C LEU A 54 -10.95 -12.18 -8.60
N SER A 55 -11.91 -13.05 -8.92
CA SER A 55 -11.66 -14.48 -9.09
C SER A 55 -10.76 -14.77 -10.29
N GLU A 56 -10.93 -14.07 -11.41
CA GLU A 56 -10.04 -14.17 -12.57
C GLU A 56 -8.60 -13.79 -12.21
N LEU A 57 -8.44 -12.67 -11.48
CA LEU A 57 -7.12 -12.22 -11.02
C LEU A 57 -6.50 -13.24 -10.05
N GLY A 58 -7.26 -13.73 -9.07
CA GLY A 58 -6.82 -14.74 -8.11
C GLY A 58 -6.35 -16.02 -8.78
N ALA A 59 -7.11 -16.56 -9.74
CA ALA A 59 -6.76 -17.78 -10.46
C ALA A 59 -5.50 -17.64 -11.34
N SER A 60 -5.21 -16.42 -11.79
CA SER A 60 -4.13 -16.13 -12.72
C SER A 60 -2.79 -15.86 -12.06
N CYS A 61 -2.76 -15.52 -10.76
CA CYS A 61 -1.57 -14.97 -10.10
C CYS A 61 -1.03 -15.90 -9.01
N ASP A 62 0.29 -15.84 -8.82
CA ASP A 62 1.01 -16.53 -7.76
C ASP A 62 1.19 -15.62 -6.53
N VAL A 63 1.20 -14.29 -6.76
CA VAL A 63 1.21 -13.26 -5.72
C VAL A 63 0.13 -12.21 -6.04
N VAL A 64 -0.76 -11.94 -5.10
CA VAL A 64 -1.81 -10.92 -5.21
C VAL A 64 -1.54 -9.81 -4.21
N ILE A 65 -1.42 -8.59 -4.70
CA ILE A 65 -1.14 -7.38 -3.90
C ILE A 65 -2.42 -6.55 -3.82
N SER A 66 -2.92 -6.34 -2.61
CA SER A 66 -4.10 -5.51 -2.36
C SER A 66 -3.72 -4.14 -1.86
N VAL A 67 -4.12 -3.09 -2.61
CA VAL A 67 -3.85 -1.68 -2.31
C VAL A 67 -5.17 -0.93 -2.19
N VAL A 68 -5.99 -1.38 -1.25
CA VAL A 68 -7.28 -0.76 -0.90
C VAL A 68 -7.19 -0.03 0.43
N VAL A 69 -8.23 0.74 0.78
CA VAL A 69 -8.11 1.75 1.85
C VAL A 69 -8.12 1.13 3.26
N ASN A 70 -8.95 0.10 3.50
CA ASN A 70 -9.24 -0.38 4.86
C ASN A 70 -9.53 -1.89 4.93
N ALA A 71 -9.74 -2.38 6.14
CA ALA A 71 -10.05 -3.79 6.43
C ALA A 71 -11.31 -4.29 5.69
N ALA A 72 -12.39 -3.52 5.71
CA ALA A 72 -13.66 -3.92 5.07
C ALA A 72 -13.50 -4.09 3.55
N GLN A 73 -12.79 -3.17 2.90
CA GLN A 73 -12.47 -3.31 1.47
C GLN A 73 -11.55 -4.51 1.21
N THR A 74 -10.58 -4.77 2.10
CA THR A 74 -9.70 -5.95 1.99
C THR A 74 -10.50 -7.25 2.12
N GLU A 75 -11.46 -7.32 3.04
CA GLU A 75 -12.34 -8.47 3.15
C GLU A 75 -13.22 -8.67 1.91
N SER A 76 -13.80 -7.60 1.37
CA SER A 76 -14.54 -7.65 0.11
C SER A 76 -13.69 -8.14 -1.06
N VAL A 77 -12.42 -7.72 -1.12
CA VAL A 77 -11.47 -8.18 -2.15
C VAL A 77 -11.19 -9.67 -2.00
N LEU A 78 -11.00 -10.15 -0.78
CA LEU A 78 -10.67 -11.55 -0.51
C LEU A 78 -11.85 -12.49 -0.68
N PHE A 79 -13.02 -12.11 -0.14
CA PHE A 79 -14.14 -13.04 0.05
C PHE A 79 -15.41 -12.63 -0.69
N GLY A 80 -15.40 -11.48 -1.37
CA GLY A 80 -16.56 -10.86 -2.01
C GLY A 80 -17.38 -9.99 -1.04
N PRO A 81 -18.30 -9.18 -1.58
CA PRO A 81 -19.23 -8.40 -0.76
C PRO A 81 -20.02 -9.31 0.18
N ASN A 82 -20.02 -9.01 1.47
CA ASN A 82 -20.66 -9.82 2.51
C ASN A 82 -20.20 -11.29 2.59
N GLY A 83 -19.03 -11.62 2.04
CA GLY A 83 -18.49 -12.99 2.08
C GLY A 83 -19.19 -13.96 1.11
N ASP A 84 -19.75 -13.48 0.01
CA ASP A 84 -20.47 -14.27 -0.98
C ASP A 84 -19.59 -15.18 -1.86
N GLY A 85 -18.26 -15.18 -1.63
CA GLY A 85 -17.31 -16.03 -2.34
C GLY A 85 -16.85 -15.49 -3.70
N THR A 86 -17.25 -14.29 -4.10
CA THR A 86 -16.85 -13.68 -5.39
C THR A 86 -15.48 -12.99 -5.34
N GLY A 87 -14.82 -13.00 -4.18
CA GLY A 87 -13.47 -12.46 -3.99
C GLY A 87 -12.37 -13.30 -4.64
N CYS A 88 -11.12 -12.85 -4.47
CA CYS A 88 -9.97 -13.54 -5.07
C CYS A 88 -9.50 -14.78 -4.29
N ALA A 89 -9.72 -14.86 -2.98
CA ALA A 89 -9.12 -15.89 -2.13
C ALA A 89 -9.52 -17.31 -2.53
N GLY A 90 -10.81 -17.54 -2.84
CA GLY A 90 -11.31 -18.86 -3.25
C GLY A 90 -10.79 -19.34 -4.61
N ALA A 91 -10.30 -18.42 -5.44
CA ALA A 91 -9.75 -18.74 -6.75
C ALA A 91 -8.21 -18.82 -6.77
N MET A 92 -7.54 -18.30 -5.73
CA MET A 92 -6.09 -18.39 -5.58
C MET A 92 -5.65 -19.84 -5.37
N LYS A 93 -4.51 -20.20 -5.92
CA LYS A 93 -3.94 -21.55 -5.75
C LYS A 93 -3.32 -21.70 -4.36
N PRO A 94 -3.44 -22.88 -3.72
CA PRO A 94 -2.68 -23.15 -2.50
C PRO A 94 -1.18 -22.86 -2.70
N GLY A 95 -0.56 -22.22 -1.71
CA GLY A 95 0.82 -21.74 -1.77
C GLY A 95 0.99 -20.36 -2.42
N SER A 96 -0.06 -19.76 -3.01
CA SER A 96 -0.02 -18.36 -3.46
C SER A 96 0.03 -17.39 -2.28
N VAL A 97 0.58 -16.20 -2.52
CA VAL A 97 0.77 -15.16 -1.49
C VAL A 97 -0.22 -14.02 -1.67
N PHE A 98 -0.89 -13.63 -0.59
CA PHE A 98 -1.65 -12.38 -0.53
C PHE A 98 -0.85 -11.32 0.24
N VAL A 99 -0.52 -10.20 -0.40
CA VAL A 99 0.20 -9.06 0.17
C VAL A 99 -0.80 -7.96 0.49
N MET A 100 -1.01 -7.68 1.77
CA MET A 100 -1.98 -6.72 2.26
C MET A 100 -1.33 -5.37 2.56
N CYS A 101 -1.63 -4.34 1.76
CA CYS A 101 -1.02 -3.01 1.90
C CYS A 101 -1.90 -1.99 2.64
N SER A 102 -3.10 -2.34 3.04
CA SER A 102 -4.02 -1.47 3.78
C SER A 102 -3.50 -1.15 5.18
N THR A 103 -3.90 0.00 5.72
CA THR A 103 -3.68 0.29 7.15
C THR A 103 -4.84 -0.29 7.94
N VAL A 104 -4.56 -1.26 8.80
CA VAL A 104 -5.56 -2.01 9.57
C VAL A 104 -5.14 -2.19 11.03
N ASP A 105 -6.09 -2.63 11.87
CA ASP A 105 -5.78 -3.10 13.22
C ASP A 105 -4.84 -4.31 13.15
N PRO A 106 -3.74 -4.33 13.95
CA PRO A 106 -2.79 -5.45 13.94
C PRO A 106 -3.42 -6.81 14.29
N ASN A 107 -4.42 -6.85 15.17
CA ASN A 107 -5.09 -8.10 15.54
C ASN A 107 -5.97 -8.60 14.39
N TRP A 108 -6.58 -7.68 13.63
CA TRP A 108 -7.31 -8.03 12.41
C TRP A 108 -6.36 -8.68 11.39
N SER A 109 -5.14 -8.11 11.20
CA SER A 109 -4.14 -8.68 10.28
C SER A 109 -3.73 -10.10 10.70
N VAL A 110 -3.51 -10.33 12.01
CA VAL A 110 -3.23 -11.66 12.57
C VAL A 110 -4.39 -12.65 12.33
N ALA A 111 -5.63 -12.20 12.51
CA ALA A 111 -6.80 -13.04 12.25
C ALA A 111 -6.94 -13.38 10.76
N MET A 112 -6.62 -12.44 9.89
CA MET A 112 -6.66 -12.63 8.44
C MET A 112 -5.60 -13.62 7.95
N GLU A 113 -4.37 -13.57 8.47
CA GLU A 113 -3.34 -14.56 8.18
C GLU A 113 -3.84 -15.98 8.47
N LYS A 114 -4.45 -16.21 9.64
CA LYS A 114 -5.00 -17.51 10.03
C LYS A 114 -6.11 -17.95 9.08
N ARG A 115 -7.03 -17.06 8.75
CA ARG A 115 -8.15 -17.36 7.84
C ARG A 115 -7.67 -17.72 6.44
N LEU A 116 -6.63 -17.07 5.94
CA LEU A 116 -6.03 -17.39 4.63
C LEU A 116 -5.24 -18.70 4.68
N ALA A 117 -4.57 -19.00 5.81
CA ALA A 117 -3.88 -20.27 6.00
C ALA A 117 -4.85 -21.49 5.94
N GLU A 118 -6.11 -21.35 6.39
CA GLU A 118 -7.16 -22.39 6.25
C GLU A 118 -7.46 -22.71 4.77
N LEU A 119 -7.23 -21.77 3.87
CA LEU A 119 -7.33 -21.94 2.41
C LEU A 119 -6.00 -22.38 1.77
N GLY A 120 -4.96 -22.64 2.55
CA GLY A 120 -3.63 -22.97 2.06
C GLY A 120 -2.88 -21.80 1.45
N LEU A 121 -3.31 -20.55 1.70
CA LEU A 121 -2.69 -19.34 1.19
C LEU A 121 -1.66 -18.78 2.18
N LEU A 122 -0.62 -18.16 1.64
CA LEU A 122 0.37 -17.42 2.40
C LEU A 122 -0.02 -15.93 2.48
N TYR A 123 0.44 -15.25 3.53
CA TYR A 123 0.08 -13.86 3.78
C TYR A 123 1.29 -13.01 4.13
N ILE A 124 1.32 -11.78 3.66
CA ILE A 124 2.25 -10.73 4.12
C ILE A 124 1.45 -9.51 4.54
N ASP A 125 1.55 -9.16 5.81
CA ASP A 125 1.15 -7.88 6.38
C ASP A 125 2.16 -6.82 5.92
N ALA A 126 1.77 -5.93 4.99
CA ALA A 126 2.69 -5.08 4.24
C ALA A 126 2.20 -3.62 4.07
N PRO A 127 1.79 -2.93 5.14
CA PRO A 127 1.40 -1.54 5.00
C PRO A 127 2.53 -0.67 4.46
N ILE A 128 2.13 0.38 3.73
CA ILE A 128 3.00 1.24 2.94
C ILE A 128 3.05 2.68 3.46
N SER A 129 4.13 3.39 3.13
CA SER A 129 4.32 4.82 3.44
C SER A 129 5.10 5.49 2.31
N GLY A 130 4.79 6.79 2.05
CA GLY A 130 5.52 7.61 1.06
C GLY A 130 4.63 8.49 0.18
N GLY A 131 3.32 8.22 0.11
CA GLY A 131 2.39 8.97 -0.75
C GLY A 131 2.47 8.60 -2.23
N ALA A 132 1.60 9.20 -3.05
CA ALA A 132 1.43 8.87 -4.46
C ALA A 132 2.69 9.10 -5.30
N ALA A 133 3.44 10.17 -5.03
CA ALA A 133 4.67 10.47 -5.75
C ALA A 133 5.73 9.37 -5.57
N ARG A 134 5.96 8.94 -4.32
CA ARG A 134 6.91 7.85 -4.04
C ARG A 134 6.41 6.48 -4.53
N ALA A 135 5.08 6.26 -4.56
CA ALA A 135 4.52 5.07 -5.20
C ALA A 135 4.83 5.03 -6.70
N ALA A 136 4.70 6.18 -7.38
CA ALA A 136 4.99 6.31 -8.80
C ALA A 136 6.48 6.18 -9.12
N SER A 137 7.39 6.70 -8.27
CA SER A 137 8.84 6.59 -8.46
C SER A 137 9.43 5.24 -8.02
N GLY A 138 8.69 4.40 -7.26
CA GLY A 138 9.20 3.17 -6.65
C GLY A 138 9.98 3.41 -5.35
N GLU A 139 9.84 4.60 -4.75
CA GLU A 139 10.60 5.02 -3.56
C GLU A 139 9.83 4.88 -2.25
N MET A 140 8.79 4.04 -2.24
CA MET A 140 8.02 3.79 -1.02
C MET A 140 8.84 3.09 0.06
N THR A 141 8.31 3.16 1.26
CA THR A 141 8.69 2.31 2.38
C THR A 141 7.58 1.30 2.63
N MET A 142 7.92 0.02 2.74
CA MET A 142 7.03 -1.07 3.13
C MET A 142 7.43 -1.61 4.50
N MET A 143 6.47 -1.78 5.38
CA MET A 143 6.62 -2.32 6.74
C MET A 143 6.03 -3.73 6.73
N THR A 144 6.87 -4.75 6.51
CA THR A 144 6.36 -6.08 6.18
C THR A 144 6.57 -7.10 7.29
N ALA A 145 5.63 -8.03 7.43
CA ALA A 145 5.74 -9.18 8.31
C ALA A 145 5.00 -10.38 7.68
N GLY A 146 5.63 -11.55 7.67
CA GLY A 146 5.08 -12.76 7.08
C GLY A 146 6.10 -13.90 7.07
N SER A 147 5.64 -15.10 6.78
CA SER A 147 6.48 -16.30 6.82
C SER A 147 7.62 -16.27 5.80
N PRO A 148 8.74 -16.97 6.06
CA PRO A 148 9.82 -17.12 5.08
C PRO A 148 9.34 -17.68 3.72
N ALA A 149 8.34 -18.56 3.73
CA ALA A 149 7.76 -19.11 2.51
C ALA A 149 7.02 -18.03 1.69
N ALA A 150 6.32 -17.09 2.34
CA ALA A 150 5.67 -15.97 1.67
C ALA A 150 6.71 -15.03 1.03
N TYR A 151 7.78 -14.72 1.75
CA TYR A 151 8.86 -13.88 1.21
C TYR A 151 9.59 -14.53 0.04
N ALA A 152 9.77 -15.85 0.04
CA ALA A 152 10.43 -16.54 -1.07
C ALA A 152 9.79 -16.27 -2.44
N LEU A 153 8.48 -16.02 -2.47
CA LEU A 153 7.74 -15.66 -3.69
C LEU A 153 7.59 -14.15 -3.89
N ALA A 154 7.31 -13.40 -2.83
CA ALA A 154 6.89 -12.01 -2.93
C ALA A 154 8.05 -11.00 -2.87
N GLU A 155 9.19 -11.32 -2.27
CA GLU A 155 10.27 -10.37 -1.99
C GLU A 155 10.78 -9.63 -3.24
N PRO A 156 11.00 -10.26 -4.41
CA PRO A 156 11.42 -9.53 -5.61
C PRO A 156 10.39 -8.48 -6.04
N LEU A 157 9.09 -8.78 -5.87
CA LEU A 157 7.99 -7.87 -6.21
C LEU A 157 7.91 -6.71 -5.22
N LEU A 158 8.14 -6.96 -3.92
CA LEU A 158 8.18 -5.91 -2.91
C LEU A 158 9.31 -4.91 -3.20
N HIS A 159 10.49 -5.39 -3.55
CA HIS A 159 11.64 -4.55 -3.94
C HIS A 159 11.44 -3.82 -5.27
N ALA A 160 10.62 -4.34 -6.18
CA ALA A 160 10.25 -3.64 -7.41
C ALA A 160 9.36 -2.41 -7.15
N MET A 161 8.62 -2.38 -6.04
CA MET A 161 7.67 -1.31 -5.70
C MET A 161 8.18 -0.33 -4.66
N ALA A 162 9.24 -0.67 -3.91
CA ALA A 162 9.68 0.10 -2.75
C ALA A 162 11.20 0.17 -2.64
N ALA A 163 11.72 1.35 -2.32
CA ALA A 163 13.14 1.55 -2.04
C ALA A 163 13.57 0.91 -0.71
N LYS A 164 12.63 0.80 0.25
CA LYS A 164 12.88 0.23 1.58
C LYS A 164 11.79 -0.79 1.92
N VAL A 165 12.19 -2.03 2.10
CA VAL A 165 11.34 -3.13 2.59
C VAL A 165 11.90 -3.57 3.94
N TYR A 166 11.14 -3.28 5.02
CA TYR A 166 11.51 -3.69 6.38
C TYR A 166 10.79 -5.00 6.72
N LYS A 167 11.54 -6.07 6.96
CA LYS A 167 11.03 -7.34 7.47
C LYS A 167 10.99 -7.26 9.00
N LEU A 168 9.80 -7.16 9.58
CA LEU A 168 9.56 -6.85 10.99
C LEU A 168 9.17 -8.08 11.83
N GLY A 169 8.98 -9.21 11.18
CA GLY A 169 8.63 -10.47 11.84
C GLY A 169 8.24 -11.55 10.84
N ASP A 170 8.15 -12.79 11.35
CA ASP A 170 7.85 -13.99 10.57
C ASP A 170 6.34 -14.34 10.53
N SER A 171 5.49 -13.47 11.08
CA SER A 171 4.04 -13.59 11.09
C SER A 171 3.38 -12.22 11.07
N ALA A 172 2.11 -12.15 10.64
CA ALA A 172 1.34 -10.92 10.54
C ALA A 172 1.20 -10.14 11.86
N GLY A 173 0.92 -8.86 11.74
CA GLY A 173 0.67 -7.93 12.83
C GLY A 173 1.84 -6.98 13.14
N ALA A 174 3.10 -7.39 12.94
CA ALA A 174 4.25 -6.53 13.23
C ALA A 174 4.33 -5.34 12.25
N GLY A 175 4.06 -5.55 10.97
CA GLY A 175 3.97 -4.48 9.96
C GLY A 175 2.89 -3.46 10.31
N SER A 176 1.68 -3.94 10.58
CA SER A 176 0.53 -3.12 10.97
C SER A 176 0.78 -2.37 12.29
N LYS A 177 1.44 -2.97 13.30
CA LYS A 177 1.82 -2.28 14.55
C LYS A 177 2.73 -1.08 14.26
N VAL A 178 3.79 -1.28 13.49
CA VAL A 178 4.71 -0.20 13.14
C VAL A 178 3.99 0.87 12.32
N LYS A 179 3.09 0.47 11.40
CA LYS A 179 2.28 1.40 10.63
C LYS A 179 1.37 2.27 11.49
N VAL A 180 0.67 1.69 12.47
CA VAL A 180 -0.20 2.45 13.40
C VAL A 180 0.62 3.46 14.19
N ILE A 181 1.79 3.08 14.70
CA ILE A 181 2.70 4.01 15.41
C ILE A 181 3.16 5.14 14.46
N ASN A 182 3.53 4.80 13.22
CA ASN A 182 3.88 5.81 12.22
C ASN A 182 2.71 6.76 11.92
N GLN A 183 1.48 6.27 11.86
CA GLN A 183 0.30 7.09 11.61
C GLN A 183 -0.02 8.01 12.81
N LEU A 184 0.23 7.56 14.04
CA LEU A 184 0.13 8.42 15.23
C LEU A 184 1.09 9.62 15.11
N LEU A 185 2.37 9.37 14.83
CA LEU A 185 3.36 10.44 14.64
C LEU A 185 3.00 11.37 13.48
N ALA A 186 2.58 10.81 12.35
CA ALA A 186 2.15 11.60 11.19
C ALA A 186 0.97 12.52 11.54
N GLY A 187 -0.04 12.01 12.24
CA GLY A 187 -1.19 12.79 12.68
C GLY A 187 -0.82 13.92 13.66
N VAL A 188 0.01 13.62 14.64
CA VAL A 188 0.49 14.63 15.60
C VAL A 188 1.30 15.72 14.90
N HIS A 189 2.19 15.35 13.96
CA HIS A 189 2.98 16.31 13.22
C HIS A 189 2.12 17.22 12.32
N ILE A 190 1.06 16.68 11.68
CA ILE A 190 0.13 17.47 10.88
C ILE A 190 -0.64 18.46 11.76
N ALA A 191 -1.17 18.01 12.90
CA ALA A 191 -1.90 18.87 13.82
C ALA A 191 -1.00 19.99 14.36
N ALA A 192 0.21 19.65 14.84
CA ALA A 192 1.16 20.62 15.32
C ALA A 192 1.60 21.63 14.23
N ALA A 193 1.77 21.16 13.00
CA ALA A 193 2.10 22.02 11.86
C ALA A 193 0.97 23.04 11.57
N ALA A 194 -0.30 22.58 11.57
CA ALA A 194 -1.44 23.46 11.36
C ALA A 194 -1.56 24.53 12.46
N GLU A 195 -1.38 24.14 13.73
CA GLU A 195 -1.39 25.08 14.87
C GLU A 195 -0.25 26.08 14.79
N ALA A 196 0.95 25.65 14.41
CA ALA A 196 2.10 26.54 14.24
C ALA A 196 1.88 27.58 13.15
N MET A 197 1.33 27.17 11.99
CA MET A 197 1.01 28.10 10.89
C MET A 197 -0.10 29.06 11.30
N ALA A 198 -1.15 28.60 11.98
CA ALA A 198 -2.24 29.44 12.48
C ALA A 198 -1.74 30.46 13.51
N LEU A 199 -0.83 30.07 14.39
CA LEU A 199 -0.18 30.99 15.35
C LEU A 199 0.63 32.08 14.60
N GLY A 200 1.45 31.68 13.63
CA GLY A 200 2.24 32.64 12.84
C GLY A 200 1.39 33.67 12.12
N LEU A 201 0.29 33.23 11.49
CA LEU A 201 -0.68 34.13 10.84
C LEU A 201 -1.28 35.13 11.84
N ARG A 202 -1.68 34.68 13.02
CA ARG A 202 -2.24 35.54 14.07
C ARG A 202 -1.23 36.58 14.58
N GLU A 203 0.05 36.19 14.67
CA GLU A 203 1.13 37.10 15.08
C GLU A 203 1.65 37.98 13.92
N GLY A 204 1.03 37.91 12.73
CA GLY A 204 1.38 38.74 11.58
C GLY A 204 2.64 38.31 10.83
N VAL A 205 3.10 37.08 11.02
CA VAL A 205 4.26 36.51 10.27
C VAL A 205 3.77 36.08 8.89
N ASP A 206 4.56 36.40 7.86
CA ASP A 206 4.29 35.94 6.50
C ASP A 206 4.36 34.41 6.43
N PRO A 207 3.32 33.71 5.91
CA PRO A 207 3.26 32.25 5.91
C PRO A 207 4.39 31.60 5.11
N ALA A 208 4.82 32.20 3.99
CA ALA A 208 5.87 31.66 3.17
C ALA A 208 7.24 31.75 3.88
N ALA A 209 7.51 32.90 4.51
CA ALA A 209 8.72 33.08 5.32
C ALA A 209 8.72 32.13 6.53
N LEU A 210 7.58 31.94 7.20
CA LEU A 210 7.44 31.01 8.31
C LEU A 210 7.75 29.57 7.88
N TYR A 211 7.18 29.13 6.75
CA TYR A 211 7.44 27.82 6.17
C TYR A 211 8.95 27.63 5.88
N GLU A 212 9.57 28.60 5.20
CA GLU A 212 11.00 28.53 4.87
C GLU A 212 11.88 28.42 6.12
N VAL A 213 11.63 29.24 7.13
CA VAL A 213 12.41 29.19 8.38
C VAL A 213 12.24 27.87 9.09
N ILE A 214 11.02 27.34 9.24
CA ILE A 214 10.78 26.09 9.97
C ILE A 214 11.38 24.90 9.23
N THR A 215 11.29 24.82 7.91
CA THR A 215 11.87 23.72 7.13
C THR A 215 13.40 23.59 7.29
N HIS A 216 14.07 24.68 7.65
CA HIS A 216 15.52 24.71 7.93
C HIS A 216 15.86 24.74 9.44
N SER A 217 14.89 24.51 10.31
CA SER A 217 15.02 24.63 11.76
C SER A 217 14.67 23.32 12.49
N ALA A 218 14.98 23.25 13.79
CA ALA A 218 14.72 22.07 14.61
C ALA A 218 13.22 21.69 14.77
N GLY A 219 12.32 22.62 14.51
CA GLY A 219 10.86 22.38 14.52
C GLY A 219 10.33 21.64 13.29
N ASN A 220 11.18 21.36 12.31
CA ASN A 220 10.79 20.71 11.08
C ASN A 220 10.35 19.23 11.28
N SER A 221 9.48 18.78 10.41
CA SER A 221 9.18 17.37 10.20
C SER A 221 8.83 17.12 8.73
N TRP A 222 9.01 15.88 8.25
CA TRP A 222 8.59 15.54 6.88
C TRP A 222 7.11 15.87 6.62
N MET A 223 6.25 15.76 7.64
CA MET A 223 4.84 16.12 7.50
C MET A 223 4.63 17.63 7.40
N PHE A 224 5.42 18.44 8.13
CA PHE A 224 5.40 19.90 7.98
C PHE A 224 5.79 20.29 6.55
N GLU A 225 6.95 19.84 6.07
CA GLU A 225 7.41 20.14 4.70
C GLU A 225 6.38 19.77 3.65
N ASN A 226 5.87 18.54 3.72
CA ASN A 226 4.98 18.02 2.69
C ASN A 226 3.59 18.68 2.74
N ARG A 227 2.98 18.83 3.93
CA ARG A 227 1.60 19.30 4.03
C ARG A 227 1.46 20.80 3.98
N MET A 228 2.40 21.55 4.59
CA MET A 228 2.30 23.00 4.59
C MET A 228 2.66 23.60 3.23
N ALA A 229 3.46 22.93 2.41
CA ALA A 229 3.65 23.32 1.02
C ALA A 229 2.33 23.32 0.22
N HIS A 230 1.50 22.27 0.39
CA HIS A 230 0.17 22.19 -0.24
C HIS A 230 -0.79 23.26 0.31
N VAL A 231 -0.78 23.49 1.63
CA VAL A 231 -1.59 24.56 2.25
C VAL A 231 -1.23 25.94 1.68
N LEU A 232 0.04 26.22 1.45
CA LEU A 232 0.49 27.48 0.86
C LEU A 232 0.14 27.62 -0.63
N ALA A 233 0.09 26.48 -1.34
CA ALA A 233 -0.28 26.45 -2.77
C ALA A 233 -1.80 26.44 -3.01
N ASP A 234 -2.60 26.27 -1.94
CA ASP A 234 -4.07 26.12 -2.00
C ASP A 234 -4.51 24.92 -2.87
N ASP A 235 -3.79 23.77 -2.74
CA ASP A 235 -4.02 22.55 -3.51
C ASP A 235 -4.12 21.27 -2.62
#